data_f7dfbac07246e2e033facb25e4ee7eec
#
_entry.id   f7dfbac07246e2e033facb25e4ee7eec
#
_cell.length_a   1.000
_cell.length_b   1.000
_cell.length_c   1.000
_cell.angle_alpha   90.00
_cell.angle_beta   90.00
_cell.angle_gamma   90.00
#
_symmetry.space_group_name_H-M   'P 1'
#
loop_
_entity.id
_entity.type
_entity.pdbx_description
1 polymer ?
#
loop_
_entity_poly.entity_id
_entity_poly.type
_entity_poly.pdbx_seq_one_letter_code
_entity_poly.pdbx_strand_id
1 'polypeptide(L)'
;YTPSTSSYKKGEVVFQIDELEEGRHSLEFKAFDNQNNSSKGYTEFIIENNPELALKHLLNYPNPFTSNTGFYFEHNQTSEDLEILINIYTISGKIIKSIDGIYSASSKRIGPIKWDGLDEFGDEIGKGVYVYQITVKNSKGDTDKAIQKLVLLR
;
A
#
# COMPACT_ATOMS: atom_id res chain seq x y z
N TYR A 1 -4.87 21.68 -19.97
CA TYR A 1 -4.35 20.86 -21.06
C TYR A 1 -2.85 21.16 -21.24
N THR A 2 -2.07 20.12 -21.17
CA THR A 2 -0.63 20.19 -21.42
C THR A 2 -0.32 19.33 -22.63
N PRO A 3 0.12 19.93 -23.77
CA PRO A 3 0.46 19.14 -24.95
C PRO A 3 1.72 18.30 -24.69
N SER A 4 1.78 17.11 -25.28
CA SER A 4 2.98 16.29 -25.26
C SER A 4 4.13 16.98 -26.02
N THR A 5 5.33 16.97 -25.45
CA THR A 5 6.54 17.54 -26.09
C THR A 5 6.97 16.80 -27.35
N SER A 6 6.46 15.60 -27.59
CA SER A 6 6.80 14.73 -28.73
C SER A 6 5.74 14.65 -29.80
N SER A 7 4.53 15.17 -29.57
CA SER A 7 3.44 15.12 -30.54
C SER A 7 2.33 16.11 -30.23
N TYR A 8 1.97 16.97 -31.21
CA TYR A 8 0.80 17.84 -31.12
C TYR A 8 -0.55 17.08 -31.15
N LYS A 9 -0.52 15.78 -31.43
CA LYS A 9 -1.71 14.90 -31.46
C LYS A 9 -2.00 14.24 -30.12
N LYS A 10 -1.14 14.43 -29.11
CA LYS A 10 -1.30 13.87 -27.77
C LYS A 10 -1.14 14.97 -26.74
N GLY A 11 -1.91 14.88 -25.70
CA GLY A 11 -1.82 15.78 -24.55
C GLY A 11 -2.47 15.15 -23.34
N GLU A 12 -2.21 15.73 -22.19
CA GLU A 12 -2.77 15.34 -20.91
C GLU A 12 -3.63 16.48 -20.36
N VAL A 13 -4.77 16.13 -19.80
CA VAL A 13 -5.65 17.04 -19.06
C VAL A 13 -5.75 16.50 -17.65
N VAL A 14 -5.28 17.29 -16.70
CA VAL A 14 -5.45 17.02 -15.27
C VAL A 14 -6.54 17.94 -14.76
N PHE A 15 -7.56 17.37 -14.16
CA PHE A 15 -8.64 18.08 -13.52
C PHE A 15 -8.89 17.49 -12.15
N GLN A 16 -8.82 18.29 -11.11
CA GLN A 16 -9.13 17.89 -9.76
C GLN A 16 -10.63 18.07 -9.53
N ILE A 17 -11.29 17.01 -9.04
CA ILE A 17 -12.68 17.02 -8.66
C ILE A 17 -12.70 16.94 -7.13
N ASP A 18 -13.19 17.97 -6.50
CA ASP A 18 -13.31 18.05 -5.05
C ASP A 18 -14.77 17.72 -4.63
N GLU A 19 -14.94 17.16 -3.43
CA GLU A 19 -16.24 16.98 -2.75
C GLU A 19 -17.29 16.17 -3.54
N LEU A 20 -16.90 14.99 -4.03
CA LEU A 20 -17.89 14.05 -4.56
C LEU A 20 -18.58 13.30 -3.41
N GLU A 21 -19.90 13.23 -3.49
CA GLU A 21 -20.73 12.43 -2.56
C GLU A 21 -20.47 10.92 -2.76
N GLU A 22 -20.83 10.13 -1.73
CA GLU A 22 -20.77 8.67 -1.85
C GLU A 22 -21.77 8.18 -2.90
N GLY A 23 -21.32 7.20 -3.71
CA GLY A 23 -22.17 6.59 -4.71
C GLY A 23 -21.51 6.43 -6.07
N ARG A 24 -22.34 6.09 -7.05
CA ARG A 24 -21.91 5.90 -8.44
C ARG A 24 -21.89 7.25 -9.15
N HIS A 25 -20.73 7.54 -9.74
CA HIS A 25 -20.49 8.72 -10.55
C HIS A 25 -20.13 8.33 -11.97
N SER A 26 -20.45 9.21 -12.89
CA SER A 26 -20.05 9.10 -14.30
C SER A 26 -19.31 10.36 -14.71
N LEU A 27 -18.24 10.17 -15.47
CA LEU A 27 -17.48 11.24 -16.08
C LEU A 27 -17.57 11.16 -17.58
N GLU A 28 -18.12 12.20 -18.21
CA GLU A 28 -18.08 12.39 -19.67
C GLU A 28 -17.01 13.44 -20.00
N PHE A 29 -16.09 13.08 -20.85
CA PHE A 29 -15.09 13.98 -21.39
C PHE A 29 -15.37 14.22 -22.86
N LYS A 30 -15.44 15.49 -23.27
CA LYS A 30 -15.63 15.89 -24.67
C LYS A 30 -14.48 16.77 -25.11
N ALA A 31 -13.77 16.34 -26.12
CA ALA A 31 -12.69 17.10 -26.74
C ALA A 31 -13.07 17.55 -28.16
N PHE A 32 -12.57 18.70 -28.55
CA PHE A 32 -12.75 19.25 -29.89
C PHE A 32 -11.37 19.43 -30.54
N ASP A 33 -11.31 19.19 -31.83
CA ASP A 33 -10.16 19.57 -32.63
C ASP A 33 -10.28 21.03 -33.15
N ASN A 34 -9.28 21.49 -33.86
CA ASN A 34 -9.24 22.84 -34.40
C ASN A 34 -10.20 23.06 -35.59
N GLN A 35 -10.85 22.00 -36.04
CA GLN A 35 -11.90 22.01 -37.10
C GLN A 35 -13.30 21.83 -36.49
N ASN A 36 -13.40 21.90 -35.16
CA ASN A 36 -14.65 21.74 -34.40
C ASN A 36 -15.27 20.33 -34.48
N ASN A 37 -14.52 19.31 -34.91
CA ASN A 37 -14.94 17.93 -34.72
C ASN A 37 -14.78 17.53 -33.24
N SER A 38 -15.71 16.75 -32.70
CA SER A 38 -15.68 16.35 -31.34
C SER A 38 -15.58 14.84 -31.14
N SER A 39 -14.85 14.44 -30.08
CA SER A 39 -14.84 13.07 -29.60
C SER A 39 -15.24 13.07 -28.13
N LYS A 40 -15.95 12.02 -27.71
CA LYS A 40 -16.38 11.83 -26.33
C LYS A 40 -15.75 10.58 -25.74
N GLY A 41 -15.32 10.67 -24.50
CA GLY A 41 -14.95 9.56 -23.65
C GLY A 41 -15.89 9.48 -22.46
N TYR A 42 -16.16 8.28 -21.97
CA TYR A 42 -17.03 8.02 -20.83
C TYR A 42 -16.38 7.03 -19.89
N THR A 43 -16.49 7.28 -18.59
CA THR A 43 -16.10 6.33 -17.54
C THR A 43 -17.06 6.41 -16.36
N GLU A 44 -17.26 5.30 -15.69
CA GLU A 44 -17.99 5.22 -14.42
C GLU A 44 -17.04 4.84 -13.30
N PHE A 45 -17.27 5.38 -12.12
CA PHE A 45 -16.56 5.04 -10.90
C PHE A 45 -17.49 5.16 -9.69
N ILE A 46 -17.11 4.50 -8.59
CA ILE A 46 -17.86 4.53 -7.33
C ILE A 46 -16.99 5.24 -6.30
N ILE A 47 -17.58 6.20 -5.61
CA ILE A 47 -17.02 6.82 -4.39
C ILE A 47 -17.60 6.07 -3.20
N GLU A 48 -16.73 5.46 -2.41
CA GLU A 48 -17.05 4.88 -1.12
C GLU A 48 -16.34 5.71 -0.04
N ASN A 49 -17.10 6.37 0.79
CA ASN A 49 -16.56 7.26 1.82
C ASN A 49 -15.87 6.52 2.96
N ASN A 50 -16.01 5.20 3.03
CA ASN A 50 -15.44 4.43 4.10
C ASN A 50 -15.21 2.94 3.72
N PRO A 51 -14.34 2.62 2.75
CA PRO A 51 -14.01 1.24 2.50
C PRO A 51 -13.41 0.63 3.79
N GLU A 52 -13.85 -0.56 4.17
CA GLU A 52 -13.19 -1.32 5.23
C GLU A 52 -11.69 -1.41 4.94
N LEU A 53 -10.87 -1.34 5.99
CA LEU A 53 -9.43 -1.46 5.84
C LEU A 53 -9.08 -2.80 5.16
N ALA A 54 -8.32 -2.73 4.08
CA ALA A 54 -7.88 -3.91 3.34
C ALA A 54 -6.40 -3.81 2.99
N LEU A 55 -5.68 -4.90 3.28
CA LEU A 55 -4.26 -5.07 2.97
C LEU A 55 -4.08 -5.88 1.69
N LYS A 56 -3.09 -5.50 0.88
CA LYS A 56 -2.69 -6.21 -0.34
C LYS A 56 -1.17 -6.22 -0.47
N HIS A 57 -0.68 -7.12 -1.31
CA HIS A 57 0.73 -7.19 -1.75
C HIS A 57 1.74 -7.16 -0.59
N LEU A 58 1.44 -7.88 0.51
CA LEU A 58 2.38 -8.04 1.62
C LEU A 58 3.63 -8.79 1.15
N LEU A 59 4.78 -8.18 1.33
CA LEU A 59 6.08 -8.78 1.05
C LEU A 59 7.17 -8.23 1.97
N ASN A 60 8.26 -8.98 2.09
CA ASN A 60 9.52 -8.47 2.63
C ASN A 60 10.63 -8.54 1.57
N TYR A 61 11.50 -7.55 1.54
CA TYR A 61 12.61 -7.50 0.59
C TYR A 61 13.88 -6.97 1.28
N PRO A 62 15.02 -7.63 1.04
CA PRO A 62 15.19 -8.90 0.33
C PRO A 62 14.55 -10.10 1.05
N ASN A 63 14.17 -11.13 0.31
CA ASN A 63 13.73 -12.42 0.81
C ASN A 63 14.14 -13.52 -0.20
N PRO A 64 15.08 -14.41 0.10
CA PRO A 64 15.81 -14.54 1.36
C PRO A 64 16.73 -13.36 1.69
N PHE A 65 17.09 -13.21 2.98
CA PHE A 65 18.01 -12.18 3.46
C PHE A 65 19.09 -12.77 4.41
N THR A 66 20.16 -12.01 4.63
CA THR A 66 21.28 -12.42 5.49
C THR A 66 21.44 -11.60 6.74
N SER A 67 21.20 -10.29 6.67
CA SER A 67 21.39 -9.36 7.80
C SER A 67 20.17 -8.52 8.12
N ASN A 68 19.47 -8.03 7.09
CA ASN A 68 18.31 -7.17 7.28
C ASN A 68 17.30 -7.34 6.14
N THR A 69 16.05 -7.00 6.40
CA THR A 69 14.98 -6.97 5.42
C THR A 69 14.04 -5.80 5.74
N GLY A 70 13.25 -5.39 4.76
CA GLY A 70 12.20 -4.39 4.95
C GLY A 70 10.84 -4.98 4.59
N PHE A 71 9.84 -4.74 5.41
CA PHE A 71 8.46 -5.13 5.14
C PHE A 71 7.74 -4.04 4.36
N TYR A 72 6.92 -4.46 3.40
CA TYR A 72 6.12 -3.60 2.53
C TYR A 72 4.73 -4.18 2.37
N PHE A 73 3.74 -3.33 2.31
CA PHE A 73 2.37 -3.72 1.96
C PHE A 73 1.63 -2.53 1.35
N GLU A 74 0.53 -2.84 0.67
CA GLU A 74 -0.41 -1.85 0.15
C GLU A 74 -1.69 -1.88 0.98
N HIS A 75 -2.35 -0.72 1.05
CA HIS A 75 -3.61 -0.55 1.75
C HIS A 75 -4.55 0.39 0.97
N ASN A 76 -5.82 0.39 1.32
CA ASN A 76 -6.85 1.20 0.67
C ASN A 76 -7.20 2.49 1.43
N GLN A 77 -6.58 2.73 2.59
CA GLN A 77 -6.80 3.96 3.36
C GLN A 77 -5.95 5.10 2.82
N THR A 78 -6.45 6.33 2.94
CA THR A 78 -5.73 7.54 2.52
C THR A 78 -5.93 8.65 3.55
N SER A 79 -4.87 9.46 3.74
CA SER A 79 -4.92 10.68 4.56
C SER A 79 -5.18 10.46 6.06
N GLU A 80 -4.85 9.29 6.59
CA GLU A 80 -4.90 9.00 8.02
C GLU A 80 -3.65 8.26 8.49
N ASP A 81 -3.45 8.18 9.82
CA ASP A 81 -2.38 7.40 10.41
C ASP A 81 -2.86 5.97 10.66
N LEU A 82 -1.98 5.01 10.39
CA LEU A 82 -2.21 3.59 10.61
C LEU A 82 -1.31 3.07 11.72
N GLU A 83 -1.91 2.41 12.70
CA GLU A 83 -1.17 1.63 13.71
C GLU A 83 -0.77 0.29 13.08
N ILE A 84 0.52 -0.01 13.07
CA ILE A 84 1.08 -1.22 12.47
C ILE A 84 1.76 -2.03 13.55
N LEU A 85 1.46 -3.34 13.60
CA LEU A 85 2.13 -4.32 14.42
C LEU A 85 2.59 -5.47 13.53
N ILE A 86 3.90 -5.75 13.53
CA ILE A 86 4.50 -6.89 12.85
C ILE A 86 5.01 -7.86 13.90
N ASN A 87 4.45 -9.04 13.95
CA ASN A 87 4.95 -10.13 14.78
C ASN A 87 5.67 -11.16 13.92
N ILE A 88 6.88 -11.52 14.31
CA ILE A 88 7.70 -12.52 13.64
C ILE A 88 7.75 -13.76 14.51
N TYR A 89 7.49 -14.93 13.89
CA TYR A 89 7.33 -16.20 14.57
C TYR A 89 8.28 -17.26 14.02
N THR A 90 8.68 -18.18 14.87
CA THR A 90 9.16 -19.49 14.42
C THR A 90 8.03 -20.25 13.72
N ILE A 91 8.36 -21.30 12.97
CA ILE A 91 7.38 -22.22 12.38
C ILE A 91 6.53 -22.95 13.43
N SER A 92 7.00 -23.02 14.69
CA SER A 92 6.24 -23.58 15.83
C SER A 92 5.31 -22.58 16.50
N GLY A 93 5.25 -21.33 16.02
CA GLY A 93 4.36 -20.28 16.51
C GLY A 93 4.89 -19.45 17.70
N LYS A 94 6.15 -19.64 18.08
CA LYS A 94 6.79 -18.79 19.14
C LYS A 94 7.13 -17.43 18.54
N ILE A 95 6.71 -16.33 19.17
CA ILE A 95 7.11 -14.96 18.82
C ILE A 95 8.59 -14.78 19.09
N ILE A 96 9.29 -14.22 18.12
CA ILE A 96 10.70 -13.88 18.17
C ILE A 96 10.89 -12.38 18.32
N LYS A 97 10.11 -11.62 17.54
CA LYS A 97 10.19 -10.15 17.50
C LYS A 97 8.83 -9.56 17.26
N SER A 98 8.55 -8.46 17.92
CA SER A 98 7.43 -7.57 17.65
C SER A 98 7.97 -6.20 17.24
N ILE A 99 7.44 -5.65 16.16
CA ILE A 99 7.77 -4.31 15.65
C ILE A 99 6.45 -3.56 15.54
N ASP A 100 6.32 -2.48 16.26
CA ASP A 100 5.12 -1.63 16.24
C ASP A 100 5.47 -0.18 15.90
N GLY A 101 4.48 0.54 15.40
CA GLY A 101 4.63 1.95 15.07
C GLY A 101 3.39 2.54 14.42
N ILE A 102 3.39 3.86 14.33
CA ILE A 102 2.37 4.64 13.63
C ILE A 102 2.97 5.17 12.33
N TYR A 103 2.27 4.95 11.22
CA TYR A 103 2.72 5.32 9.89
C TYR A 103 1.63 6.11 9.16
N SER A 104 2.04 7.21 8.54
CA SER A 104 1.12 8.02 7.76
C SER A 104 0.74 7.30 6.45
N ALA A 105 -0.56 7.20 6.20
CA ALA A 105 -1.12 6.65 4.96
C ALA A 105 -1.15 7.69 3.82
N SER A 106 -0.10 8.48 3.67
CA SER A 106 0.02 9.46 2.58
C SER A 106 0.18 8.85 1.19
N SER A 107 0.49 7.56 1.13
CA SER A 107 0.56 6.77 -0.11
C SER A 107 -0.11 5.42 0.08
N LYS A 108 -0.52 4.77 -1.01
CA LYS A 108 -1.14 3.43 -0.96
C LYS A 108 -0.19 2.33 -0.50
N ARG A 109 1.11 2.60 -0.43
CA ARG A 109 2.14 1.64 -0.03
C ARG A 109 2.92 2.16 1.16
N ILE A 110 3.05 1.32 2.19
CA ILE A 110 3.91 1.55 3.35
C ILE A 110 5.13 0.64 3.28
N GLY A 111 6.25 1.15 3.71
CA GLY A 111 7.54 0.48 3.79
C GLY A 111 8.70 1.26 3.15
N PRO A 112 9.95 0.86 3.43
CA PRO A 112 10.34 -0.30 4.24
C PRO A 112 10.18 -0.09 5.74
N ILE A 113 9.49 -0.99 6.43
CA ILE A 113 9.59 -1.14 7.88
C ILE A 113 10.76 -2.10 8.12
N LYS A 114 11.87 -1.57 8.61
CA LYS A 114 13.13 -2.31 8.67
C LYS A 114 13.19 -3.27 9.85
N TRP A 115 13.79 -4.44 9.61
CA TRP A 115 14.17 -5.40 10.64
C TRP A 115 15.60 -5.91 10.38
N ASP A 116 16.38 -5.96 11.43
CA ASP A 116 17.80 -6.34 11.42
C ASP A 116 18.05 -7.85 11.60
N GLY A 117 16.99 -8.64 11.70
CA GLY A 117 17.09 -10.09 11.91
C GLY A 117 17.50 -10.48 13.31
N LEU A 118 17.35 -9.59 14.30
CA LEU A 118 17.58 -9.88 15.72
C LEU A 118 16.25 -10.18 16.43
N ASP A 119 16.32 -10.91 17.53
CA ASP A 119 15.16 -11.18 18.37
C ASP A 119 14.81 -9.98 19.27
N GLU A 120 13.87 -10.19 20.20
CA GLU A 120 13.41 -9.14 21.12
C GLU A 120 14.53 -8.67 22.08
N PHE A 121 15.51 -9.51 22.36
CA PHE A 121 16.62 -9.24 23.25
C PHE A 121 17.85 -8.68 22.54
N GLY A 122 17.82 -8.60 21.20
CA GLY A 122 18.94 -8.16 20.39
C GLY A 122 19.90 -9.29 20.01
N ASP A 123 19.51 -10.54 20.26
CA ASP A 123 20.31 -11.70 19.92
C ASP A 123 20.07 -12.15 18.46
N GLU A 124 21.12 -12.72 17.85
CA GLU A 124 21.02 -13.29 16.50
C GLU A 124 20.14 -14.54 16.49
N ILE A 125 19.17 -14.57 15.59
CA ILE A 125 18.37 -15.78 15.35
C ILE A 125 19.04 -16.69 14.32
N GLY A 126 18.80 -17.99 14.39
CA GLY A 126 19.36 -18.99 13.48
C GLY A 126 18.85 -18.86 12.05
N LYS A 127 19.64 -19.36 11.08
CA LYS A 127 19.16 -19.51 9.71
C LYS A 127 17.93 -20.41 9.67
N GLY A 128 16.97 -20.08 8.82
CA GLY A 128 15.77 -20.87 8.70
C GLY A 128 14.60 -20.13 8.05
N VAL A 129 13.45 -20.80 8.09
CA VAL A 129 12.17 -20.24 7.65
C VAL A 129 11.41 -19.75 8.87
N TYR A 130 10.88 -18.56 8.75
CA TYR A 130 10.06 -17.88 9.74
C TYR A 130 8.74 -17.42 9.11
N VAL A 131 7.79 -17.09 9.94
CA VAL A 131 6.50 -16.54 9.52
C VAL A 131 6.35 -15.17 10.16
N TYR A 132 5.84 -14.22 9.43
CA TYR A 132 5.48 -12.94 10.01
C TYR A 132 4.03 -12.58 9.70
N GLN A 133 3.40 -11.93 10.64
CA GLN A 133 2.05 -11.39 10.55
C GLN A 133 2.12 -9.88 10.69
N ILE A 134 1.53 -9.17 9.74
CA ILE A 134 1.24 -7.74 9.88
C ILE A 134 -0.22 -7.60 10.30
N THR A 135 -0.44 -6.79 11.32
CA THR A 135 -1.75 -6.29 11.73
C THR A 135 -1.74 -4.79 11.54
N VAL A 136 -2.71 -4.29 10.81
CA VAL A 136 -2.88 -2.84 10.61
C VAL A 136 -4.23 -2.44 11.17
N LYS A 137 -4.27 -1.29 11.84
CA LYS A 137 -5.47 -0.72 12.43
C LYS A 137 -5.56 0.76 12.03
N ASN A 138 -6.74 1.19 11.61
CA ASN A 138 -7.03 2.58 11.28
C ASN A 138 -7.54 3.37 12.50
N SER A 139 -7.71 4.68 12.36
CA SER A 139 -8.21 5.58 13.40
C SER A 139 -9.64 5.26 13.87
N LYS A 140 -10.42 4.53 13.09
CA LYS A 140 -11.79 4.11 13.40
C LYS A 140 -11.84 2.79 14.18
N GLY A 141 -10.71 2.08 14.27
CA GLY A 141 -10.60 0.79 14.93
C GLY A 141 -10.75 -0.41 13.99
N ASP A 142 -10.96 -0.20 12.69
CA ASP A 142 -10.97 -1.29 11.72
C ASP A 142 -9.58 -1.91 11.64
N THR A 143 -9.54 -3.23 11.53
CA THR A 143 -8.27 -3.98 11.57
C THR A 143 -8.25 -5.02 10.46
N ASP A 144 -7.15 -5.07 9.72
CA ASP A 144 -6.87 -6.15 8.77
C ASP A 144 -5.51 -6.78 9.05
N LYS A 145 -5.36 -8.05 8.66
CA LYS A 145 -4.17 -8.87 8.93
C LYS A 145 -3.74 -9.62 7.69
N ALA A 146 -2.44 -9.72 7.52
CA ALA A 146 -1.85 -10.52 6.46
C ALA A 146 -0.64 -11.30 7.00
N ILE A 147 -0.42 -12.50 6.49
CA ILE A 147 0.64 -13.41 6.91
C ILE A 147 1.49 -13.78 5.70
N GLN A 148 2.81 -13.81 5.90
CA GLN A 148 3.76 -14.27 4.90
C GLN A 148 4.94 -14.99 5.55
N LYS A 149 5.70 -15.74 4.75
CA LYS A 149 6.94 -16.38 5.16
C LYS A 149 8.15 -15.55 4.77
N LEU A 150 9.19 -15.64 5.58
CA LEU A 150 10.51 -15.10 5.27
C LEU A 150 11.60 -16.13 5.49
N VAL A 151 12.72 -15.95 4.84
CA VAL A 151 13.85 -16.88 4.90
C VAL A 151 15.12 -16.12 5.26
N LEU A 152 15.75 -16.54 6.38
CA LEU A 152 17.05 -16.03 6.81
C LEU A 152 18.15 -17.02 6.44
N LEU A 153 19.19 -16.55 5.79
CA LEU A 153 20.35 -17.33 5.31
C LEU A 153 21.68 -16.99 6.03
N ARG A 154 21.60 -16.54 7.25
CA ARG A 154 22.78 -16.20 8.04
C ARG A 154 23.67 -17.40 8.29
#